data_26f284b341bf3dfbf4e352e840a9f6dc
#
_entry.id   26f284b341bf3dfbf4e352e840a9f6dc
#
_cell.length_a   1.000
_cell.length_b   1.000
_cell.length_c   1.000
_cell.angle_alpha   90.00
_cell.angle_beta   90.00
_cell.angle_gamma   90.00
#
_symmetry.space_group_name_H-M   'P 1'
#
loop_
_entity.id
_entity.type
_entity.pdbx_description
1 polymer ?
#
loop_
_entity_poly.entity_id
_entity_poly.type
_entity_poly.pdbx_seq_one_letter_code
_entity_poly.pdbx_strand_id
1 'polypeptide(L)'
;YYWKNPALIQREVADVIAASGTPSRYRLTARTVMNKNNAPNAFEIEALDALQADPDKNEYWVVKGGQMLYARPLVAQKSCLRCHTSLDKTPEFIRTNAMFNGGGGFGYVEGKPSALISVTVPLMSPKRALTANATPQMWAALGVGALALVWLLAAMLRPKPPTA
;
A
#
# COMPACT_ATOMS: atom_id res chain seq x y z
N TYR A 1 -20.13 23.50 8.59
CA TYR A 1 -18.83 22.91 8.25
C TYR A 1 -18.55 21.81 9.27
N TYR A 2 -18.65 20.56 8.84
CA TYR A 2 -18.25 19.42 9.67
C TYR A 2 -16.74 19.23 9.51
N TRP A 3 -15.99 19.49 10.55
CA TRP A 3 -14.56 19.21 10.60
C TRP A 3 -14.37 17.69 10.70
N LYS A 4 -13.94 17.07 9.60
CA LYS A 4 -13.50 15.69 9.66
C LYS A 4 -12.09 15.63 10.25
N ASN A 5 -11.88 14.76 11.23
CA ASN A 5 -10.54 14.55 11.74
C ASN A 5 -9.68 13.77 10.71
N PRO A 6 -8.34 13.87 10.76
CA PRO A 6 -7.47 13.22 9.79
C PRO A 6 -7.67 11.70 9.69
N ALA A 7 -7.94 11.02 10.79
CA ALA A 7 -8.16 9.57 10.80
C ALA A 7 -9.45 9.18 10.05
N LEU A 8 -10.50 10.00 10.15
CA LEU A 8 -11.74 9.77 9.41
C LEU A 8 -11.52 9.97 7.91
N ILE A 9 -10.77 11.00 7.50
CA ILE A 9 -10.42 11.22 6.09
C ILE A 9 -9.62 10.03 5.55
N GLN A 10 -8.62 9.55 6.29
CA GLN A 10 -7.82 8.38 5.90
C GLN A 10 -8.68 7.13 5.72
N ARG A 11 -9.69 6.94 6.57
CA ARG A 11 -10.63 5.84 6.43
C ARG A 11 -11.49 5.98 5.17
N GLU A 12 -12.01 7.17 4.88
CA GLU A 12 -12.78 7.43 3.66
C GLU A 12 -11.94 7.17 2.40
N VAL A 13 -10.66 7.54 2.41
CA VAL A 13 -9.71 7.20 1.33
C VAL A 13 -9.57 5.67 1.19
N ALA A 14 -9.46 4.95 2.29
CA ALA A 14 -9.39 3.49 2.27
C ALA A 14 -10.67 2.86 1.68
N ASP A 15 -11.84 3.39 2.05
CA ASP A 15 -13.13 2.94 1.56
C ASP A 15 -13.27 3.20 0.03
N VAL A 16 -12.82 4.37 -0.45
CA VAL A 16 -12.81 4.71 -1.89
C VAL A 16 -11.88 3.77 -2.65
N ILE A 17 -10.67 3.51 -2.14
CA ILE A 17 -9.73 2.56 -2.75
C ILE A 17 -10.34 1.16 -2.80
N ALA A 18 -10.98 0.71 -1.73
CA ALA A 18 -11.64 -0.59 -1.70
C ALA A 18 -12.80 -0.68 -2.71
N ALA A 19 -13.59 0.38 -2.85
CA ALA A 19 -14.72 0.46 -3.78
C ALA A 19 -14.30 0.57 -5.25
N SER A 20 -13.08 1.06 -5.54
CA SER A 20 -12.58 1.23 -6.92
C SER A 20 -12.28 -0.07 -7.66
N GLY A 21 -12.38 -1.22 -7.00
CA GLY A 21 -12.04 -2.53 -7.57
C GLY A 21 -10.54 -2.76 -7.77
N THR A 22 -9.69 -1.81 -7.36
CA THR A 22 -8.23 -2.02 -7.38
C THR A 22 -7.85 -3.15 -6.41
N PRO A 23 -6.89 -4.01 -6.77
CA PRO A 23 -6.40 -5.04 -5.85
C PRO A 23 -5.51 -4.48 -4.72
N SER A 24 -5.16 -3.18 -4.78
CA SER A 24 -4.42 -2.51 -3.71
C SER A 24 -5.31 -2.28 -2.49
N ARG A 25 -4.68 -2.24 -1.32
CA ARG A 25 -5.35 -1.94 -0.05
C ARG A 25 -4.60 -0.84 0.68
N TYR A 26 -5.34 0.02 1.32
CA TYR A 26 -4.84 1.08 2.19
C TYR A 26 -5.52 0.94 3.56
N ARG A 27 -4.76 1.04 4.63
CA ARG A 27 -5.29 0.93 5.98
C ARG A 27 -4.59 1.92 6.92
N LEU A 28 -5.34 2.39 7.89
CA LEU A 28 -4.83 3.09 9.06
C LEU A 28 -5.04 2.18 10.27
N THR A 29 -3.99 1.87 11.00
CA THR A 29 -4.02 0.99 12.16
C THR A 29 -3.07 1.47 13.26
N ALA A 30 -3.16 0.86 14.42
CA ALA A 30 -2.26 1.04 15.55
C ALA A 30 -2.22 -0.25 16.37
N ARG A 31 -1.28 -0.35 17.31
CA ARG A 31 -1.19 -1.52 18.21
C ARG A 31 -2.49 -1.74 18.99
N THR A 32 -3.06 -0.65 19.48
CA THR A 32 -4.39 -0.62 20.08
C THR A 32 -5.24 0.43 19.38
N VAL A 33 -6.48 0.11 19.09
CA VAL A 33 -7.36 0.94 18.27
C VAL A 33 -8.66 1.27 19.00
N MET A 34 -9.18 2.47 18.80
CA MET A 34 -10.52 2.84 19.28
C MET A 34 -11.60 2.05 18.53
N ASN A 35 -11.48 1.96 17.21
CA ASN A 35 -12.39 1.19 16.37
C ASN A 35 -11.77 -0.19 16.07
N LYS A 36 -12.39 -1.24 16.54
CA LYS A 36 -11.94 -2.64 16.38
C LYS A 36 -11.76 -3.06 14.93
N ASN A 37 -12.49 -2.45 13.99
CA ASN A 37 -12.33 -2.72 12.56
C ASN A 37 -10.96 -2.30 12.01
N ASN A 38 -10.24 -1.44 12.73
CA ASN A 38 -8.89 -1.01 12.40
C ASN A 38 -7.81 -1.84 13.11
N ALA A 39 -8.16 -2.95 13.77
CA ALA A 39 -7.18 -3.82 14.43
C ALA A 39 -6.08 -4.25 13.44
N PRO A 40 -4.81 -4.29 13.88
CA PRO A 40 -3.69 -4.61 13.01
C PRO A 40 -3.70 -6.09 12.64
N ASN A 41 -3.30 -6.38 11.40
CA ASN A 41 -3.01 -7.75 10.95
C ASN A 41 -1.58 -8.17 11.31
N ALA A 42 -1.20 -9.41 10.99
CA ALA A 42 0.12 -9.96 11.32
C ALA A 42 1.29 -9.13 10.75
N PHE A 43 1.20 -8.67 9.49
CA PHE A 43 2.22 -7.81 8.89
C PHE A 43 2.28 -6.45 9.60
N GLU A 44 1.14 -5.86 9.92
CA GLU A 44 1.06 -4.56 10.58
C GLU A 44 1.61 -4.62 12.00
N ILE A 45 1.46 -5.74 12.71
CA ILE A 45 2.10 -5.97 14.01
C ILE A 45 3.62 -6.07 13.84
N GLU A 46 4.10 -6.85 12.89
CA GLU A 46 5.54 -6.98 12.57
C GLU A 46 6.16 -5.62 12.22
N ALA A 47 5.47 -4.82 11.40
CA ALA A 47 5.90 -3.48 11.04
C ALA A 47 5.94 -2.52 12.23
N LEU A 48 4.93 -2.57 13.11
CA LEU A 48 4.91 -1.78 14.35
C LEU A 48 6.08 -2.13 15.28
N ASP A 49 6.40 -3.43 15.42
CA ASP A 49 7.54 -3.87 16.22
C ASP A 49 8.87 -3.40 15.63
N ALA A 50 9.06 -3.56 14.33
CA ALA A 50 10.28 -3.15 13.63
C ALA A 50 10.52 -1.64 13.68
N LEU A 51 9.46 -0.84 13.48
CA LEU A 51 9.54 0.63 13.50
C LEU A 51 9.65 1.19 14.92
N GLN A 52 9.19 0.46 15.93
CA GLN A 52 9.36 0.85 17.34
C GLN A 52 10.75 0.51 17.86
N ALA A 53 11.35 -0.59 17.39
CA ALA A 53 12.69 -1.01 17.76
C ALA A 53 13.79 -0.09 17.20
N ASP A 54 13.53 0.57 16.06
CA ASP A 54 14.49 1.45 15.39
C ASP A 54 13.80 2.79 15.05
N PRO A 55 13.95 3.81 15.90
CA PRO A 55 13.32 5.12 15.71
C PRO A 55 13.77 5.88 14.45
N ASP A 56 14.92 5.51 13.88
CA ASP A 56 15.45 6.12 12.65
C ASP A 56 14.77 5.55 11.40
N LYS A 57 14.10 4.41 11.52
CA LYS A 57 13.31 3.86 10.43
C LYS A 57 12.02 4.65 10.19
N ASN A 58 11.88 5.12 8.95
CA ASN A 58 10.70 5.84 8.50
C ASN A 58 9.72 4.95 7.73
N GLU A 59 10.08 3.70 7.46
CA GLU A 59 9.26 2.75 6.71
C GLU A 59 9.67 1.31 6.98
N TYR A 60 8.75 0.40 6.75
CA TYR A 60 8.96 -1.04 6.78
C TYR A 60 8.24 -1.69 5.61
N TRP A 61 8.90 -2.58 4.90
CA TRP A 61 8.26 -3.28 3.79
C TRP A 61 8.82 -4.69 3.60
N VAL A 62 7.96 -5.57 3.08
CA VAL A 62 8.32 -6.94 2.70
C VAL A 62 7.59 -7.32 1.42
N VAL A 63 8.18 -8.22 0.66
CA VAL A 63 7.53 -8.87 -0.49
C VAL A 63 7.13 -10.28 -0.08
N LYS A 64 5.83 -10.55 -0.08
CA LYS A 64 5.28 -11.84 0.33
C LYS A 64 4.04 -12.19 -0.50
N GLY A 65 3.96 -13.44 -0.96
CA GLY A 65 2.78 -13.93 -1.69
C GLY A 65 2.47 -13.15 -2.98
N GLY A 66 3.49 -12.64 -3.69
CA GLY A 66 3.28 -11.83 -4.89
C GLY A 66 2.74 -10.42 -4.62
N GLN A 67 2.85 -9.95 -3.39
CA GLN A 67 2.45 -8.62 -2.97
C GLN A 67 3.61 -7.90 -2.30
N MET A 68 3.69 -6.59 -2.48
CA MET A 68 4.47 -5.69 -1.65
C MET A 68 3.58 -5.20 -0.52
N LEU A 69 3.99 -5.45 0.70
CA LEU A 69 3.40 -4.97 1.93
C LEU A 69 4.28 -3.84 2.44
N TYR A 70 3.74 -2.65 2.54
CA TYR A 70 4.45 -1.43 2.94
C TYR A 70 3.79 -0.80 4.16
N ALA A 71 4.58 -0.27 5.07
CA ALA A 71 4.11 0.39 6.26
C ALA A 71 4.95 1.64 6.57
N ARG A 72 4.28 2.69 7.02
CA ARG A 72 4.89 3.94 7.45
C ARG A 72 4.31 4.38 8.79
N PRO A 73 5.15 4.78 9.78
CA PRO A 73 4.67 5.23 11.07
C PRO A 73 3.99 6.60 10.96
N LEU A 74 2.96 6.80 11.76
CA LEU A 74 2.38 8.10 12.05
C LEU A 74 2.86 8.56 13.42
N VAL A 75 3.60 9.65 13.44
CA VAL A 75 4.09 10.29 14.64
C VAL A 75 2.97 11.14 15.25
N ALA A 76 2.68 10.93 16.53
CA ALA A 76 1.66 11.69 17.23
C ALA A 76 2.06 13.16 17.34
N GLN A 77 1.15 14.04 16.95
CA GLN A 77 1.26 15.48 17.10
C GLN A 77 0.41 15.93 18.29
N LYS A 78 0.66 17.14 18.78
CA LYS A 78 -0.13 17.74 19.89
C LYS A 78 -1.63 17.67 19.64
N SER A 79 -2.07 17.90 18.41
CA SER A 79 -3.49 17.81 18.02
C SER A 79 -4.09 16.41 18.19
N CYS A 80 -3.29 15.34 18.06
CA CYS A 80 -3.73 13.97 18.24
C CYS A 80 -4.08 13.67 19.69
N LEU A 81 -3.37 14.30 20.62
CA LEU A 81 -3.53 14.06 22.05
C LEU A 81 -4.88 14.52 22.59
N ARG A 82 -5.58 15.39 21.86
CA ARG A 82 -6.94 15.78 22.22
C ARG A 82 -7.90 14.58 22.35
N CYS A 83 -7.66 13.54 21.56
CA CYS A 83 -8.51 12.35 21.53
C CYS A 83 -7.77 11.07 21.97
N HIS A 84 -6.45 11.06 21.98
CA HIS A 84 -5.64 9.85 22.15
C HIS A 84 -4.78 9.82 23.41
N THR A 85 -5.05 10.70 24.41
CA THR A 85 -4.35 10.64 25.72
C THR A 85 -4.92 9.55 26.60
N SER A 86 -6.09 9.77 27.16
CA SER A 86 -6.79 8.81 28.01
C SER A 86 -8.29 8.98 27.83
N LEU A 87 -9.07 7.94 28.07
CA LEU A 87 -10.51 7.95 27.80
C LEU A 87 -11.24 9.06 28.57
N ASP A 88 -10.88 9.29 29.83
CA ASP A 88 -11.49 10.30 30.71
C ASP A 88 -11.26 11.73 30.21
N LYS A 89 -10.15 11.97 29.48
CA LYS A 89 -9.79 13.29 28.93
C LYS A 89 -10.25 13.51 27.50
N THR A 90 -10.81 12.49 26.86
CA THR A 90 -11.30 12.64 25.48
C THR A 90 -12.63 13.40 25.42
N PRO A 91 -12.98 13.98 24.26
CA PRO A 91 -14.29 14.58 24.03
C PRO A 91 -15.43 13.60 24.33
N GLU A 92 -16.56 14.13 24.80
CA GLU A 92 -17.72 13.36 25.20
C GLU A 92 -18.20 12.37 24.10
N PHE A 93 -18.24 12.81 22.86
CA PHE A 93 -18.68 11.97 21.74
C PHE A 93 -17.83 10.71 21.55
N ILE A 94 -16.58 10.68 22.04
CA ILE A 94 -15.74 9.47 22.04
C ILE A 94 -16.10 8.59 23.25
N ARG A 95 -16.25 9.18 24.44
CA ARG A 95 -16.54 8.47 25.66
C ARG A 95 -17.89 7.75 25.64
N THR A 96 -18.87 8.39 25.00
CA THR A 96 -20.25 7.89 24.94
C THR A 96 -20.54 6.98 23.76
N ASN A 97 -19.66 6.94 22.76
CA ASN A 97 -19.87 6.15 21.55
C ASN A 97 -19.18 4.80 21.67
N ALA A 98 -19.96 3.73 21.73
CA ALA A 98 -19.47 2.35 21.84
C ALA A 98 -18.53 1.94 20.71
N MET A 99 -18.60 2.58 19.53
CA MET A 99 -17.67 2.32 18.42
C MET A 99 -16.25 2.80 18.73
N PHE A 100 -16.09 3.88 19.51
CA PHE A 100 -14.81 4.52 19.79
C PHE A 100 -14.24 4.25 21.17
N ASN A 101 -15.04 3.77 22.10
CA ASN A 101 -14.59 3.52 23.48
C ASN A 101 -14.17 2.06 23.73
N GLY A 102 -13.84 1.31 22.67
CA GLY A 102 -13.54 -0.11 22.68
C GLY A 102 -12.26 -0.53 23.43
N GLY A 103 -11.73 0.31 24.31
CA GLY A 103 -10.63 -0.03 25.23
C GLY A 103 -9.22 0.18 24.70
N GLY A 104 -9.06 0.80 23.51
CA GLY A 104 -7.73 1.04 22.91
C GLY A 104 -7.59 2.39 22.24
N GLY A 105 -6.41 2.65 21.66
CA GLY A 105 -6.13 3.89 20.94
C GLY A 105 -5.83 5.09 21.83
N PHE A 106 -5.47 4.84 23.10
CA PHE A 106 -5.08 5.87 24.07
C PHE A 106 -3.60 5.75 24.43
N GLY A 107 -3.10 6.70 25.22
CA GLY A 107 -1.72 6.71 25.68
C GLY A 107 -0.71 7.22 24.63
N TYR A 108 -1.15 7.97 23.64
CA TYR A 108 -0.24 8.56 22.65
C TYR A 108 0.65 9.61 23.30
N VAL A 109 1.90 9.65 22.87
CA VAL A 109 2.91 10.62 23.34
C VAL A 109 3.35 11.44 22.14
N GLU A 110 3.38 12.78 22.29
CA GLU A 110 3.81 13.69 21.24
C GLU A 110 5.23 13.35 20.77
N GLY A 111 5.45 13.38 19.47
CA GLY A 111 6.73 13.05 18.85
C GLY A 111 7.05 11.55 18.77
N LYS A 112 6.16 10.67 19.24
CA LYS A 112 6.38 9.21 19.16
C LYS A 112 5.50 8.56 18.08
N PRO A 113 6.00 7.51 17.40
CA PRO A 113 5.20 6.68 16.52
C PRO A 113 4.04 6.06 17.30
N SER A 114 2.82 6.30 16.88
CA SER A 114 1.62 5.88 17.61
C SER A 114 0.60 5.13 16.75
N ALA A 115 0.70 5.27 15.45
CA ALA A 115 -0.14 4.59 14.47
C ALA A 115 0.67 4.27 13.22
N LEU A 116 0.05 3.57 12.29
CA LEU A 116 0.67 3.06 11.07
C LEU A 116 -0.27 3.27 9.89
N ILE A 117 0.26 3.79 8.79
CA ILE A 117 -0.34 3.63 7.48
C ILE A 117 0.23 2.35 6.87
N SER A 118 -0.63 1.46 6.40
CA SER A 118 -0.23 0.26 5.71
C SER A 118 -0.84 0.21 4.31
N VAL A 119 -0.03 -0.21 3.34
CA VAL A 119 -0.41 -0.33 1.93
C VAL A 119 -0.02 -1.72 1.45
N THR A 120 -0.96 -2.40 0.79
CA THR A 120 -0.70 -3.65 0.10
C THR A 120 -0.86 -3.43 -1.39
N VAL A 121 0.16 -3.77 -2.17
CA VAL A 121 0.15 -3.64 -3.62
C VAL A 121 0.51 -4.98 -4.25
N PRO A 122 -0.35 -5.56 -5.11
CA PRO A 122 0.02 -6.77 -5.84
C PRO A 122 1.17 -6.46 -6.81
N LEU A 123 2.16 -7.32 -6.82
CA LEU A 123 3.25 -7.27 -7.79
C LEU A 123 2.78 -7.92 -9.09
N MET A 124 2.86 -7.18 -10.17
CA MET A 124 2.62 -7.75 -11.48
C MET A 124 3.80 -8.62 -11.89
N SER A 125 3.54 -9.87 -12.33
CA SER A 125 4.58 -10.66 -12.98
C SER A 125 5.08 -9.91 -14.24
N PRO A 126 6.35 -10.09 -14.65
CA PRO A 126 6.88 -9.47 -15.87
C PRO A 126 6.01 -9.75 -17.10
N LYS A 127 5.52 -10.97 -17.23
CA LYS A 127 4.59 -11.35 -18.30
C LYS A 127 3.32 -10.51 -18.29
N ARG A 128 2.69 -10.35 -17.12
CA ARG A 128 1.45 -9.57 -16.98
C ARG A 128 1.69 -8.09 -17.18
N ALA A 129 2.84 -7.57 -16.74
CA ALA A 129 3.23 -6.18 -16.97
C ALA A 129 3.40 -5.87 -18.46
N LEU A 130 4.02 -6.78 -19.23
CA LEU A 130 4.18 -6.67 -20.67
C LEU A 130 2.82 -6.69 -21.39
N THR A 131 1.93 -7.64 -21.03
CA THR A 131 0.64 -7.77 -21.72
C THR A 131 -0.34 -6.66 -21.35
N ALA A 132 -0.34 -6.17 -20.11
CA ALA A 132 -1.25 -5.11 -19.66
C ALA A 132 -0.96 -3.74 -20.29
N ASN A 133 0.30 -3.48 -20.67
CA ASN A 133 0.73 -2.20 -21.23
C ASN A 133 1.00 -2.27 -22.75
N ALA A 134 0.91 -3.45 -23.36
CA ALA A 134 1.16 -3.62 -24.78
C ALA A 134 -0.05 -3.17 -25.61
N THR A 135 0.16 -2.16 -26.43
CA THR A 135 -0.84 -1.70 -27.40
C THR A 135 -0.90 -2.63 -28.62
N PRO A 136 -1.99 -2.67 -29.38
CA PRO A 136 -2.05 -3.41 -30.64
C PRO A 136 -0.91 -3.03 -31.61
N GLN A 137 -0.50 -1.76 -31.62
CA GLN A 137 0.62 -1.28 -32.45
C GLN A 137 1.96 -1.91 -32.03
N MET A 138 2.19 -2.08 -30.73
CA MET A 138 3.40 -2.76 -30.22
C MET A 138 3.44 -4.22 -30.68
N TRP A 139 2.34 -4.94 -30.63
CA TRP A 139 2.25 -6.32 -31.10
C TRP A 139 2.47 -6.40 -32.61
N ALA A 140 1.90 -5.47 -33.39
CA ALA A 140 2.11 -5.39 -34.82
C ALA A 140 3.60 -5.12 -35.15
N ALA A 141 4.24 -4.17 -34.46
CA ALA A 141 5.66 -3.87 -34.65
C ALA A 141 6.57 -5.05 -34.32
N LEU A 142 6.27 -5.78 -33.22
CA LEU A 142 7.00 -7.00 -32.89
C LEU A 142 6.84 -8.11 -33.95
N GLY A 143 5.64 -8.27 -34.50
CA GLY A 143 5.36 -9.21 -35.59
C GLY A 143 6.14 -8.87 -36.86
N VAL A 144 6.11 -7.59 -37.29
CA VAL A 144 6.87 -7.14 -38.45
C VAL A 144 8.39 -7.32 -38.25
N GLY A 145 8.90 -6.97 -37.06
CA GLY A 145 10.31 -7.16 -36.71
C GLY A 145 10.73 -8.63 -36.75
N ALA A 146 9.91 -9.53 -36.22
CA ALA A 146 10.17 -10.97 -36.27
C ALA A 146 10.20 -11.50 -37.71
N LEU A 147 9.26 -11.10 -38.58
CA LEU A 147 9.22 -11.46 -39.99
C LEU A 147 10.45 -10.95 -40.73
N ALA A 148 10.86 -9.71 -40.50
CA ALA A 148 12.06 -9.13 -41.10
C ALA A 148 13.33 -9.91 -40.69
N LEU A 149 13.42 -10.29 -39.39
CA LEU A 149 14.54 -11.10 -38.90
C LEU A 149 14.60 -12.47 -39.58
N VAL A 150 13.46 -13.17 -39.69
CA VAL A 150 13.37 -14.46 -40.39
C VAL A 150 13.79 -14.34 -41.84
N TRP A 151 13.33 -13.25 -42.51
CA TRP A 151 13.70 -13.02 -43.91
C TRP A 151 15.21 -12.74 -44.10
N LEU A 152 15.82 -11.94 -43.19
CA LEU A 152 17.26 -11.70 -43.18
C LEU A 152 18.07 -12.98 -42.96
N LEU A 153 17.69 -13.79 -42.00
CA LEU A 153 18.33 -15.07 -41.74
C LEU A 153 18.23 -16.01 -42.97
N ALA A 154 17.06 -16.09 -43.57
CA ALA A 154 16.87 -16.89 -44.81
C ALA A 154 17.70 -16.35 -45.99
N ALA A 155 17.83 -15.03 -46.11
CA ALA A 155 18.66 -14.42 -47.14
C ALA A 155 20.17 -14.71 -46.97
N MET A 156 20.65 -14.71 -45.71
CA MET A 156 22.04 -15.06 -45.34
C MET A 156 22.39 -16.54 -45.61
N LEU A 157 21.41 -17.42 -45.43
CA LEU A 157 21.59 -18.86 -45.63
C LEU A 157 21.41 -19.31 -47.12
N ARG A 158 21.03 -18.42 -48.01
CA ARG A 158 20.94 -18.75 -49.46
C ARG A 158 22.32 -19.08 -50.01
N PRO A 159 22.46 -20.26 -50.68
CA PRO A 159 23.71 -20.57 -51.34
C PRO A 159 24.06 -19.54 -52.41
N LYS A 160 25.33 -19.12 -52.47
CA LYS A 160 25.80 -18.25 -53.53
C LYS A 160 25.56 -18.91 -54.89
N PRO A 161 25.06 -18.20 -55.90
CA PRO A 161 24.96 -18.76 -57.25
C PRO A 161 26.34 -19.19 -57.72
N PRO A 162 26.45 -20.29 -58.51
CA PRO A 162 27.71 -20.72 -59.07
C PRO A 162 28.28 -19.62 -59.92
N THR A 163 29.52 -19.24 -59.68
CA THR A 163 30.29 -18.33 -60.54
C THR A 163 30.53 -19.00 -61.89
N ALA A 164 30.02 -18.39 -62.96
CA ALA A 164 30.25 -18.85 -64.32
C ALA A 164 31.72 -18.60 -64.75
#